data_51c7cbbf7a13f58135d919f3ec4283a5
#
_entry.id   51c7cbbf7a13f58135d919f3ec4283a5
#
_cell.length_a   1.000
_cell.length_b   1.000
_cell.length_c   1.000
_cell.angle_alpha   90.00
_cell.angle_beta   90.00
_cell.angle_gamma   90.00
#
_symmetry.space_group_name_H-M   'P 1'
#
loop_
_entity.id
_entity.type
_entity.pdbx_description
1 polymer ?
#
loop_
_entity_poly.entity_id
_entity_poly.type
_entity_poly.pdbx_seq_one_letter_code
_entity_poly.pdbx_strand_id
1 'polypeptide(L)'
;MKNIAWSELSFGYMPTDYNVRCCYRDGKWGEIEVCSDEYLKLHMAATCLHYGQEAFEGLKAYRCPDGKVRVFRMDENAKRLQSTCRGIMMPELPTELFEEMVKKVVRLNQEYIPTYESGATLYIRPLLIGTSAQVGVHPASEYMFIIFVTPVGPYFKGGFSSNPYVFIRDFDRAAPLGTGIYKVGGNYAASLKANSIAHAKGYASEFYLDSKEKKYVDECGAANFFGIKNNTYVTPKSSSILPSITNKSLMQIAEDLGMTVERRPIPEEELDTFEEAGACGTAAVISPISHLDDMDTGKVYNFGDKPGPWSTKLYNTLRGIQYGTVEDKHGWTTVVIE
;
A
#
# COMPACT_ATOMS: atom_id res chain seq x y z
N MET A 1 27.60 2.53 2.20
CA MET A 1 26.38 3.05 1.53
C MET A 1 26.69 3.23 0.06
N LYS A 2 25.82 2.82 -0.84
CA LYS A 2 26.00 3.02 -2.30
C LYS A 2 25.93 4.52 -2.62
N ASN A 3 26.71 4.95 -3.63
CA ASN A 3 26.68 6.33 -4.10
C ASN A 3 25.48 6.55 -5.05
N ILE A 4 24.31 6.82 -4.48
CA ILE A 4 23.05 7.03 -5.18
C ILE A 4 22.53 8.43 -4.91
N ALA A 5 22.06 9.13 -5.93
CA ALA A 5 21.43 10.44 -5.81
C ALA A 5 20.01 10.29 -5.20
N TRP A 6 19.94 10.10 -3.88
CA TRP A 6 18.71 9.79 -3.15
C TRP A 6 17.58 10.81 -3.37
N SER A 7 17.93 12.09 -3.55
CA SER A 7 16.96 13.17 -3.78
C SER A 7 16.32 13.15 -5.17
N GLU A 8 16.92 12.41 -6.11
CA GLU A 8 16.43 12.31 -7.50
C GLU A 8 15.54 11.07 -7.72
N LEU A 9 15.43 10.22 -6.71
CA LEU A 9 14.62 9.00 -6.82
C LEU A 9 13.15 9.33 -7.03
N SER A 10 12.53 8.64 -7.96
CA SER A 10 11.08 8.52 -8.09
C SER A 10 10.58 7.25 -7.38
N PHE A 11 9.27 7.01 -7.40
CA PHE A 11 8.69 5.73 -6.96
C PHE A 11 8.80 4.70 -8.10
N GLY A 12 10.03 4.38 -8.51
CA GLY A 12 10.36 3.47 -9.61
C GLY A 12 11.25 2.31 -9.14
N TYR A 13 11.39 1.30 -10.00
CA TYR A 13 12.29 0.18 -9.74
C TYR A 13 13.75 0.56 -9.96
N MET A 14 14.58 0.24 -9.00
CA MET A 14 16.03 0.25 -9.07
C MET A 14 16.55 -1.12 -8.58
N PRO A 15 17.43 -1.81 -9.33
CA PRO A 15 17.97 -3.09 -8.88
C PRO A 15 18.81 -2.95 -7.61
N THR A 16 18.78 -4.00 -6.80
CA THR A 16 19.61 -4.15 -5.60
C THR A 16 20.36 -5.48 -5.66
N ASP A 17 21.32 -5.70 -4.76
CA ASP A 17 22.23 -6.84 -4.88
C ASP A 17 21.56 -8.20 -4.61
N TYR A 18 20.52 -8.24 -3.75
CA TYR A 18 19.92 -9.49 -3.30
C TYR A 18 18.40 -9.44 -3.20
N ASN A 19 17.78 -10.58 -3.47
CA ASN A 19 16.43 -10.92 -3.09
C ASN A 19 16.43 -12.22 -2.28
N VAL A 20 15.31 -12.52 -1.61
CA VAL A 20 15.14 -13.76 -0.86
C VAL A 20 13.92 -14.51 -1.37
N ARG A 21 14.03 -15.83 -1.47
CA ARG A 21 12.99 -16.72 -2.00
C ARG A 21 12.74 -17.87 -1.04
N CYS A 22 11.49 -18.34 -1.00
CA CYS A 22 11.10 -19.53 -0.27
C CYS A 22 10.02 -20.27 -1.07
N CYS A 23 10.22 -21.54 -1.36
CA CYS A 23 9.27 -22.34 -2.13
C CYS A 23 8.34 -23.13 -1.21
N TYR A 24 7.08 -23.27 -1.63
CA TYR A 24 6.11 -24.19 -1.03
C TYR A 24 5.93 -25.40 -1.95
N ARG A 25 6.27 -26.58 -1.44
CA ARG A 25 6.18 -27.86 -2.14
C ARG A 25 5.81 -28.95 -1.16
N ASP A 26 5.10 -29.97 -1.61
CA ASP A 26 4.71 -31.11 -0.79
C ASP A 26 4.04 -30.72 0.54
N GLY A 27 3.20 -29.69 0.50
CA GLY A 27 2.44 -29.22 1.65
C GLY A 27 3.22 -28.40 2.70
N LYS A 28 4.45 -27.98 2.42
CA LYS A 28 5.29 -27.25 3.37
C LYS A 28 6.14 -26.16 2.72
N TRP A 29 6.46 -25.13 3.49
CA TRP A 29 7.47 -24.13 3.16
C TRP A 29 8.87 -24.70 3.31
N GLY A 30 9.76 -24.39 2.37
CA GLY A 30 11.17 -24.78 2.37
C GLY A 30 12.06 -23.77 3.09
N GLU A 31 13.36 -23.85 2.81
CA GLU A 31 14.39 -22.95 3.35
C GLU A 31 14.38 -21.59 2.64
N ILE A 32 14.90 -20.57 3.34
CA ILE A 32 15.08 -19.23 2.75
C ILE A 32 16.35 -19.20 1.89
N GLU A 33 16.17 -19.08 0.60
CA GLU A 33 17.25 -18.93 -0.37
C GLU A 33 17.60 -17.46 -0.58
N VAL A 34 18.89 -17.12 -0.60
CA VAL A 34 19.40 -15.78 -0.97
C VAL A 34 19.82 -15.84 -2.44
N CYS A 35 19.27 -14.93 -3.25
CA CYS A 35 19.50 -14.88 -4.68
C CYS A 35 19.98 -13.48 -5.11
N SER A 36 20.91 -13.43 -6.07
CA SER A 36 21.34 -12.19 -6.74
C SER A 36 20.72 -12.01 -8.14
N ASP A 37 20.07 -13.05 -8.65
CA ASP A 37 19.40 -13.01 -9.96
C ASP A 37 18.04 -12.32 -9.84
N GLU A 38 17.81 -11.30 -10.65
CA GLU A 38 16.55 -10.55 -10.72
C GLU A 38 15.46 -11.28 -11.50
N TYR A 39 15.82 -12.32 -12.25
CA TYR A 39 14.89 -13.05 -13.10
C TYR A 39 14.35 -14.30 -12.42
N LEU A 40 13.12 -14.65 -12.78
CA LEU A 40 12.46 -15.86 -12.34
C LEU A 40 12.29 -16.80 -13.54
N LYS A 41 12.74 -18.04 -13.38
CA LYS A 41 12.45 -19.08 -14.37
C LYS A 41 11.12 -19.76 -14.01
N LEU A 42 10.06 -19.44 -14.74
CA LEU A 42 8.72 -20.00 -14.56
C LEU A 42 8.35 -20.89 -15.74
N HIS A 43 7.58 -21.94 -15.45
CA HIS A 43 6.94 -22.71 -16.51
C HIS A 43 5.87 -21.85 -17.20
N MET A 44 5.74 -21.93 -18.54
CA MET A 44 4.78 -21.12 -19.29
C MET A 44 3.31 -21.34 -18.89
N ALA A 45 2.98 -22.48 -18.29
CA ALA A 45 1.66 -22.79 -17.77
C ALA A 45 1.51 -22.55 -16.26
N ALA A 46 2.39 -21.74 -15.64
CA ALA A 46 2.25 -21.37 -14.23
C ALA A 46 0.95 -20.61 -13.99
N THR A 47 0.24 -20.93 -12.88
CA THR A 47 -1.09 -20.35 -12.57
C THR A 47 -1.06 -18.84 -12.43
N CYS A 48 0.02 -18.26 -11.93
CA CYS A 48 0.15 -16.81 -11.80
C CYS A 48 0.12 -16.09 -13.16
N LEU A 49 0.61 -16.72 -14.25
CA LEU A 49 0.67 -16.13 -15.59
C LEU A 49 -0.69 -16.14 -16.31
N HIS A 50 -1.56 -17.10 -16.00
CA HIS A 50 -2.83 -17.29 -16.70
C HIS A 50 -4.04 -16.87 -15.89
N TYR A 51 -4.03 -17.14 -14.58
CA TYR A 51 -5.19 -16.96 -13.73
C TYR A 51 -4.97 -15.91 -12.63
N GLY A 52 -3.81 -15.22 -12.66
CA GLY A 52 -3.50 -14.19 -11.67
C GLY A 52 -3.49 -14.73 -10.24
N GLN A 53 -3.15 -16.03 -10.03
CA GLN A 53 -3.03 -16.58 -8.68
C GLN A 53 -1.73 -16.08 -8.06
N GLU A 54 -1.78 -14.84 -7.58
CA GLU A 54 -0.68 -14.14 -6.94
C GLU A 54 -1.21 -13.16 -5.89
N ALA A 55 -0.39 -12.89 -4.90
CA ALA A 55 -0.62 -11.93 -3.83
C ALA A 55 0.65 -11.13 -3.57
N PHE A 56 0.53 -9.84 -3.24
CA PHE A 56 1.68 -9.04 -2.92
C PHE A 56 1.48 -8.16 -1.71
N GLU A 57 2.57 -7.68 -1.14
CA GLU A 57 2.57 -6.73 -0.04
C GLU A 57 3.49 -5.54 -0.34
N GLY A 58 3.41 -4.52 0.48
CA GLY A 58 4.26 -3.36 0.39
C GLY A 58 4.55 -2.78 1.76
N LEU A 59 5.84 -2.73 2.10
CA LEU A 59 6.36 -2.16 3.33
C LEU A 59 7.50 -1.19 3.00
N LYS A 60 7.99 -0.52 4.03
CA LYS A 60 9.18 0.34 3.92
C LYS A 60 10.12 0.12 5.10
N ALA A 61 11.42 0.17 4.83
CA ALA A 61 12.44 0.31 5.84
C ALA A 61 12.94 1.76 5.86
N TYR A 62 13.09 2.29 7.07
CA TYR A 62 13.42 3.68 7.34
C TYR A 62 14.76 3.76 8.07
N ARG A 63 15.73 4.48 7.52
CA ARG A 63 16.92 4.88 8.27
C ARG A 63 16.56 6.05 9.16
N CYS A 64 16.72 5.87 10.44
CA CYS A 64 16.29 6.81 11.47
C CYS A 64 17.44 7.74 11.91
N PRO A 65 17.15 8.91 12.52
CA PRO A 65 18.17 9.83 13.02
C PRO A 65 19.12 9.24 14.07
N ASP A 66 18.65 8.21 14.82
CA ASP A 66 19.47 7.47 15.79
C ASP A 66 20.40 6.43 15.15
N GLY A 67 20.47 6.39 13.81
CA GLY A 67 21.29 5.45 13.04
C GLY A 67 20.65 4.10 12.77
N LYS A 68 19.61 3.74 13.52
CA LYS A 68 18.91 2.45 13.39
C LYS A 68 18.05 2.41 12.13
N VAL A 69 17.77 1.19 11.69
CA VAL A 69 16.80 0.94 10.60
C VAL A 69 15.58 0.25 11.17
N ARG A 70 14.40 0.85 10.92
CA ARG A 70 13.12 0.33 11.37
C ARG A 70 12.22 -0.07 10.20
N VAL A 71 11.41 -1.12 10.43
CA VAL A 71 10.30 -1.51 9.57
C VAL A 71 9.00 -1.32 10.35
N PHE A 72 7.97 -0.76 9.72
CA PHE A 72 6.71 -0.40 10.34
C PHE A 72 5.66 -1.48 10.12
N ARG A 73 5.08 -2.03 11.21
CA ARG A 73 3.94 -2.96 11.27
C ARG A 73 4.04 -4.16 10.30
N MET A 74 5.20 -4.78 10.19
CA MET A 74 5.39 -5.91 9.28
C MET A 74 4.54 -7.14 9.65
N ASP A 75 4.18 -7.31 10.92
CA ASP A 75 3.24 -8.31 11.41
C ASP A 75 1.84 -8.15 10.78
N GLU A 76 1.36 -6.90 10.65
CA GLU A 76 0.08 -6.62 10.01
C GLU A 76 0.11 -6.91 8.49
N ASN A 77 1.27 -6.69 7.82
CA ASN A 77 1.45 -7.12 6.43
C ASN A 77 1.41 -8.64 6.32
N ALA A 78 2.07 -9.38 7.23
CA ALA A 78 2.00 -10.85 7.26
C ALA A 78 0.56 -11.34 7.42
N LYS A 79 -0.19 -10.81 8.40
CA LYS A 79 -1.61 -11.15 8.63
C LYS A 79 -2.49 -10.82 7.43
N ARG A 80 -2.25 -9.70 6.73
CA ARG A 80 -3.00 -9.33 5.54
C ARG A 80 -2.68 -10.25 4.36
N LEU A 81 -1.41 -10.63 4.17
CA LEU A 81 -1.02 -11.65 3.18
C LEU A 81 -1.75 -12.97 3.45
N GLN A 82 -1.78 -13.44 4.70
CA GLN A 82 -2.52 -14.64 5.09
C GLN A 82 -4.01 -14.53 4.75
N SER A 83 -4.63 -13.37 5.03
CA SER A 83 -6.03 -13.11 4.65
C SER A 83 -6.22 -13.17 3.12
N THR A 84 -5.29 -12.61 2.35
CA THR A 84 -5.30 -12.70 0.89
C THR A 84 -5.17 -14.15 0.43
N CYS A 85 -4.22 -14.91 1.02
CA CYS A 85 -4.01 -16.33 0.72
C CYS A 85 -5.30 -17.15 0.90
N ARG A 86 -5.99 -16.97 2.03
CA ARG A 86 -7.30 -17.64 2.26
C ARG A 86 -8.32 -17.29 1.19
N GLY A 87 -8.33 -16.02 0.75
CA GLY A 87 -9.30 -15.53 -0.24
C GLY A 87 -9.12 -16.08 -1.64
N ILE A 88 -7.89 -16.40 -2.03
CA ILE A 88 -7.57 -16.90 -3.38
C ILE A 88 -6.93 -18.30 -3.37
N MET A 89 -7.18 -19.06 -2.30
CA MET A 89 -6.79 -20.48 -2.18
C MET A 89 -5.28 -20.72 -2.34
N MET A 90 -4.46 -19.88 -1.68
CA MET A 90 -3.01 -20.05 -1.59
C MET A 90 -2.60 -20.51 -0.17
N PRO A 91 -1.45 -21.18 0.00
CA PRO A 91 -0.95 -21.52 1.34
C PRO A 91 -0.58 -20.28 2.14
N GLU A 92 -0.99 -20.24 3.40
CA GLU A 92 -0.60 -19.16 4.31
C GLU A 92 0.89 -19.25 4.65
N LEU A 93 1.59 -18.12 4.60
CA LEU A 93 2.95 -18.02 5.09
C LEU A 93 2.93 -17.75 6.60
N PRO A 94 3.68 -18.50 7.44
CA PRO A 94 3.80 -18.17 8.86
C PRO A 94 4.32 -16.75 9.08
N THR A 95 3.78 -16.05 10.08
CA THR A 95 4.18 -14.67 10.39
C THR A 95 5.68 -14.56 10.67
N GLU A 96 6.22 -15.53 11.41
CA GLU A 96 7.64 -15.58 11.78
C GLU A 96 8.54 -15.72 10.54
N LEU A 97 8.14 -16.56 9.57
CA LEU A 97 8.88 -16.73 8.32
C LEU A 97 8.82 -15.47 7.46
N PHE A 98 7.64 -14.80 7.38
CA PHE A 98 7.50 -13.52 6.70
C PHE A 98 8.45 -12.47 7.29
N GLU A 99 8.44 -12.31 8.62
CA GLU A 99 9.28 -11.34 9.31
C GLU A 99 10.77 -11.65 9.17
N GLU A 100 11.17 -12.92 9.26
CA GLU A 100 12.55 -13.35 9.07
C GLU A 100 13.04 -12.99 7.66
N MET A 101 12.24 -13.26 6.62
CA MET A 101 12.59 -12.93 5.25
C MET A 101 12.68 -11.41 5.03
N VAL A 102 11.76 -10.62 5.62
CA VAL A 102 11.83 -9.15 5.59
C VAL A 102 13.12 -8.64 6.25
N LYS A 103 13.42 -9.10 7.46
CA LYS A 103 14.65 -8.71 8.18
C LYS A 103 15.91 -9.10 7.39
N LYS A 104 15.93 -10.28 6.80
CA LYS A 104 17.05 -10.80 6.02
C LYS A 104 17.32 -9.98 4.77
N VAL A 105 16.31 -9.72 3.95
CA VAL A 105 16.47 -8.94 2.70
C VAL A 105 16.90 -7.49 2.97
N VAL A 106 16.38 -6.86 4.03
CA VAL A 106 16.78 -5.50 4.42
C VAL A 106 18.25 -5.46 4.85
N ARG A 107 18.69 -6.40 5.67
CA ARG A 107 20.10 -6.50 6.11
C ARG A 107 21.07 -6.76 4.95
N LEU A 108 20.70 -7.66 4.04
CA LEU A 108 21.52 -7.96 2.85
C LEU A 108 21.70 -6.73 1.94
N ASN A 109 20.72 -5.84 1.90
CA ASN A 109 20.74 -4.65 1.05
C ASN A 109 20.88 -3.35 1.85
N GLN A 110 21.53 -3.38 3.02
CA GLN A 110 21.65 -2.22 3.92
C GLN A 110 22.31 -1.00 3.26
N GLU A 111 23.15 -1.20 2.26
CA GLU A 111 23.83 -0.13 1.52
C GLU A 111 22.89 0.67 0.60
N TYR A 112 21.72 0.10 0.29
CA TYR A 112 20.67 0.72 -0.51
C TYR A 112 19.60 1.43 0.33
N ILE A 113 19.73 1.46 1.65
CA ILE A 113 18.79 2.17 2.52
C ILE A 113 19.14 3.66 2.49
N PRO A 114 18.22 4.53 1.96
CA PRO A 114 18.47 5.96 1.85
C PRO A 114 18.73 6.62 3.21
N THR A 115 19.40 7.77 3.20
CA THR A 115 19.62 8.56 4.42
C THR A 115 18.32 9.21 4.89
N TYR A 116 18.23 9.51 6.18
CA TYR A 116 17.08 10.19 6.77
C TYR A 116 16.80 11.54 6.08
N GLU A 117 17.85 12.32 5.84
CA GLU A 117 17.77 13.67 5.27
C GLU A 117 17.24 13.69 3.84
N SER A 118 17.39 12.59 3.10
CA SER A 118 16.92 12.48 1.72
C SER A 118 15.38 12.40 1.60
N GLY A 119 14.70 12.03 2.68
CA GLY A 119 13.26 11.74 2.67
C GLY A 119 12.85 10.48 1.88
N ALA A 120 13.81 9.86 1.16
CA ALA A 120 13.63 8.60 0.45
C ALA A 120 13.61 7.40 1.44
N THR A 121 13.16 6.25 0.98
CA THR A 121 12.99 5.04 1.81
C THR A 121 13.35 3.79 1.02
N LEU A 122 13.68 2.70 1.71
CA LEU A 122 13.79 1.40 1.06
C LEU A 122 12.42 0.74 1.02
N TYR A 123 11.85 0.61 -0.17
CA TYR A 123 10.59 -0.11 -0.38
C TYR A 123 10.84 -1.61 -0.42
N ILE A 124 10.00 -2.36 0.28
CA ILE A 124 10.06 -3.82 0.39
C ILE A 124 8.83 -4.38 -0.33
N ARG A 125 9.05 -5.28 -1.30
CA ARG A 125 8.00 -5.92 -2.08
C ARG A 125 7.98 -7.43 -1.84
N PRO A 126 7.15 -7.92 -0.90
CA PRO A 126 6.78 -9.33 -0.83
C PRO A 126 5.83 -9.68 -1.98
N LEU A 127 6.07 -10.83 -2.61
CA LEU A 127 5.27 -11.37 -3.71
C LEU A 127 5.13 -12.88 -3.54
N LEU A 128 3.91 -13.39 -3.54
CA LEU A 128 3.59 -14.81 -3.51
C LEU A 128 2.91 -15.21 -4.81
N ILE A 129 3.43 -16.19 -5.52
CA ILE A 129 2.94 -16.63 -6.84
C ILE A 129 2.73 -18.14 -6.89
N GLY A 130 1.66 -18.57 -7.57
CA GLY A 130 1.44 -19.97 -7.95
C GLY A 130 2.35 -20.34 -9.14
N THR A 131 3.16 -21.37 -8.99
CA THR A 131 4.22 -21.73 -9.96
C THR A 131 4.01 -23.06 -10.66
N SER A 132 3.09 -23.92 -10.17
CA SER A 132 2.81 -25.21 -10.81
C SER A 132 2.22 -25.05 -12.21
N ALA A 133 2.61 -25.96 -13.10
CA ALA A 133 2.11 -25.99 -14.47
C ALA A 133 0.74 -26.65 -14.57
N GLN A 134 -0.24 -25.92 -15.07
CA GLN A 134 -1.60 -26.45 -15.29
C GLN A 134 -2.38 -25.61 -16.30
N VAL A 135 -3.44 -26.20 -16.86
CA VAL A 135 -4.37 -25.55 -17.79
C VAL A 135 -5.75 -25.37 -17.14
N GLY A 136 -6.17 -26.29 -16.29
CA GLY A 136 -7.44 -26.19 -15.58
C GLY A 136 -7.41 -25.09 -14.48
N VAL A 137 -8.57 -24.48 -14.21
CA VAL A 137 -8.71 -23.45 -13.16
C VAL A 137 -8.89 -24.15 -11.80
N HIS A 138 -7.82 -24.31 -11.08
CA HIS A 138 -7.75 -24.80 -9.71
C HIS A 138 -6.51 -24.24 -9.01
N PRO A 139 -6.43 -24.28 -7.66
CA PRO A 139 -5.25 -23.81 -6.94
C PRO A 139 -3.97 -24.51 -7.40
N ALA A 140 -2.88 -23.79 -7.42
CA ALA A 140 -1.56 -24.37 -7.69
C ALA A 140 -1.20 -25.41 -6.62
N SER A 141 -0.34 -26.38 -6.97
CA SER A 141 0.27 -27.30 -6.02
C SER A 141 1.61 -26.83 -5.49
N GLU A 142 2.26 -25.90 -6.21
CA GLU A 142 3.54 -25.31 -5.83
C GLU A 142 3.45 -23.77 -5.88
N TYR A 143 4.14 -23.11 -4.94
CA TYR A 143 4.21 -21.67 -4.84
C TYR A 143 5.62 -21.20 -4.55
N MET A 144 5.89 -19.93 -4.89
CA MET A 144 7.13 -19.26 -4.53
C MET A 144 6.80 -17.93 -3.85
N PHE A 145 7.34 -17.75 -2.65
CA PHE A 145 7.34 -16.46 -1.96
C PHE A 145 8.66 -15.77 -2.16
N ILE A 146 8.63 -14.52 -2.59
CA ILE A 146 9.81 -13.73 -2.97
C ILE A 146 9.73 -12.40 -2.24
N ILE A 147 10.85 -11.92 -1.71
CA ILE A 147 10.94 -10.53 -1.27
C ILE A 147 12.15 -9.89 -1.95
N PHE A 148 11.91 -8.79 -2.65
CA PHE A 148 12.95 -7.88 -3.13
C PHE A 148 12.75 -6.49 -2.56
N VAL A 149 13.79 -5.67 -2.64
CA VAL A 149 13.78 -4.29 -2.16
C VAL A 149 14.24 -3.34 -3.25
N THR A 150 13.80 -2.08 -3.17
CA THR A 150 14.23 -1.02 -4.07
C THR A 150 14.20 0.32 -3.34
N PRO A 151 15.23 1.18 -3.42
CA PRO A 151 15.15 2.52 -2.88
C PRO A 151 14.17 3.35 -3.71
N VAL A 152 13.31 4.10 -3.02
CA VAL A 152 12.29 4.94 -3.66
C VAL A 152 12.26 6.33 -3.05
N GLY A 153 12.01 7.32 -3.89
CA GLY A 153 11.69 8.68 -3.49
C GLY A 153 10.23 8.85 -3.04
N PRO A 154 9.78 10.07 -2.81
CA PRO A 154 8.39 10.37 -2.50
C PRO A 154 7.48 9.91 -3.66
N TYR A 155 6.28 9.42 -3.32
CA TYR A 155 5.32 8.93 -4.31
C TYR A 155 4.87 10.03 -5.28
N PHE A 156 4.61 11.24 -4.75
CA PHE A 156 4.35 12.42 -5.56
C PHE A 156 5.58 13.33 -5.57
N LYS A 157 5.92 13.87 -6.75
CA LYS A 157 7.08 14.76 -6.93
C LYS A 157 7.01 16.01 -6.05
N GLY A 158 5.82 16.51 -5.73
CA GLY A 158 5.57 17.64 -4.83
C GLY A 158 5.70 17.31 -3.34
N GLY A 159 5.98 16.06 -2.96
CA GLY A 159 6.00 15.62 -1.57
C GLY A 159 4.62 15.68 -0.91
N PHE A 160 4.56 16.17 0.33
CA PHE A 160 3.31 16.33 1.08
C PHE A 160 2.59 17.62 0.64
N SER A 161 1.75 17.49 -0.39
CA SER A 161 0.97 18.59 -0.98
C SER A 161 -0.44 18.11 -1.33
N SER A 162 -1.39 19.05 -1.45
CA SER A 162 -2.73 18.73 -1.94
C SER A 162 -2.73 18.46 -3.44
N ASN A 163 -3.51 17.47 -3.86
CA ASN A 163 -3.58 17.01 -5.25
C ASN A 163 -5.02 16.92 -5.73
N PRO A 164 -5.31 17.19 -7.02
CA PRO A 164 -6.64 17.03 -7.59
C PRO A 164 -6.96 15.57 -7.90
N TYR A 165 -8.19 15.16 -7.63
CA TYR A 165 -8.72 13.83 -7.94
C TYR A 165 -9.97 13.96 -8.79
N VAL A 166 -10.37 12.86 -9.46
CA VAL A 166 -11.54 12.87 -10.35
C VAL A 166 -12.38 11.62 -10.19
N PHE A 167 -13.70 11.76 -10.16
CA PHE A 167 -14.60 10.62 -10.26
C PHE A 167 -14.45 9.94 -11.62
N ILE A 168 -14.35 8.61 -11.59
CA ILE A 168 -14.43 7.76 -12.79
C ILE A 168 -15.62 6.82 -12.58
N ARG A 169 -16.79 7.22 -13.09
CA ARG A 169 -18.06 6.52 -12.86
C ARG A 169 -18.26 5.29 -13.72
N ASP A 170 -17.62 5.26 -14.89
CA ASP A 170 -17.73 4.16 -15.88
C ASP A 170 -16.93 2.90 -15.49
N PHE A 171 -16.17 2.96 -14.43
CA PHE A 171 -15.33 1.86 -13.97
C PHE A 171 -15.62 1.52 -12.52
N ASP A 172 -15.54 0.23 -12.21
CA ASP A 172 -15.55 -0.30 -10.85
C ASP A 172 -14.12 -0.60 -10.40
N ARG A 173 -13.81 -0.28 -9.16
CA ARG A 173 -12.54 -0.71 -8.58
C ARG A 173 -12.55 -2.22 -8.30
N ALA A 174 -13.63 -2.74 -7.75
CA ALA A 174 -13.82 -4.16 -7.44
C ALA A 174 -15.30 -4.46 -7.21
N ALA A 175 -15.70 -5.71 -7.47
CA ALA A 175 -17.04 -6.20 -7.13
C ALA A 175 -17.23 -6.27 -5.60
N PRO A 176 -18.46 -6.09 -5.07
CA PRO A 176 -18.75 -6.05 -3.63
C PRO A 176 -18.36 -7.33 -2.86
N LEU A 177 -18.47 -8.48 -3.51
CA LEU A 177 -18.10 -9.82 -2.97
C LEU A 177 -16.98 -10.47 -3.78
N GLY A 178 -16.19 -9.65 -4.48
CA GLY A 178 -15.03 -10.09 -5.26
C GLY A 178 -13.73 -10.02 -4.45
N THR A 179 -12.65 -9.68 -5.14
CA THR A 179 -11.28 -9.67 -4.59
C THR A 179 -10.84 -8.34 -4.00
N GLY A 180 -11.72 -7.34 -3.90
CA GLY A 180 -11.37 -5.98 -3.48
C GLY A 180 -10.70 -5.87 -2.11
N ILE A 181 -11.09 -6.75 -1.16
CA ILE A 181 -10.50 -6.81 0.18
C ILE A 181 -9.14 -7.52 0.22
N TYR A 182 -8.73 -8.17 -0.88
CA TYR A 182 -7.50 -8.92 -0.99
C TYR A 182 -6.46 -8.14 -1.80
N LYS A 183 -5.17 -8.32 -1.46
CA LYS A 183 -4.10 -7.60 -2.15
C LYS A 183 -3.53 -8.43 -3.30
N VAL A 184 -4.27 -8.45 -4.40
CA VAL A 184 -3.99 -9.22 -5.62
C VAL A 184 -3.80 -8.31 -6.83
N GLY A 185 -2.90 -8.66 -7.74
CA GLY A 185 -2.55 -7.84 -8.91
C GLY A 185 -3.72 -7.59 -9.86
N GLY A 186 -4.68 -8.51 -9.92
CA GLY A 186 -5.88 -8.35 -10.73
C GLY A 186 -6.68 -7.08 -10.42
N ASN A 187 -6.78 -6.70 -9.12
CA ASN A 187 -7.43 -5.44 -8.73
C ASN A 187 -6.71 -4.21 -9.28
N TYR A 188 -5.39 -4.26 -9.39
CA TYR A 188 -4.57 -3.15 -9.90
C TYR A 188 -4.57 -3.11 -11.42
N ALA A 189 -4.52 -4.27 -12.07
CA ALA A 189 -4.66 -4.35 -13.53
C ALA A 189 -6.01 -3.79 -14.00
N ALA A 190 -7.09 -4.08 -13.28
CA ALA A 190 -8.43 -3.58 -13.57
C ALA A 190 -8.52 -2.04 -13.48
N SER A 191 -7.72 -1.39 -12.61
CA SER A 191 -7.74 0.07 -12.44
C SER A 191 -6.88 0.84 -13.44
N LEU A 192 -6.02 0.18 -14.24
CA LEU A 192 -5.07 0.85 -15.14
C LEU A 192 -5.75 1.79 -16.14
N LYS A 193 -6.90 1.40 -16.70
CA LYS A 193 -7.62 2.22 -17.67
C LYS A 193 -8.20 3.48 -17.02
N ALA A 194 -8.84 3.36 -15.88
CA ALA A 194 -9.39 4.49 -15.13
C ALA A 194 -8.29 5.46 -14.70
N ASN A 195 -7.19 4.93 -14.17
CA ASN A 195 -6.00 5.70 -13.77
C ASN A 195 -5.40 6.47 -14.97
N SER A 196 -5.26 5.80 -16.13
CA SER A 196 -4.76 6.45 -17.35
C SER A 196 -5.66 7.61 -17.81
N ILE A 197 -6.99 7.47 -17.68
CA ILE A 197 -7.94 8.54 -18.00
C ILE A 197 -7.76 9.74 -17.05
N ALA A 198 -7.67 9.49 -15.74
CA ALA A 198 -7.44 10.52 -14.73
C ALA A 198 -6.15 11.30 -15.01
N HIS A 199 -5.03 10.59 -15.20
CA HIS A 199 -3.73 11.22 -15.49
C HIS A 199 -3.71 12.00 -16.80
N ALA A 200 -4.34 11.50 -17.87
CA ALA A 200 -4.42 12.20 -19.16
C ALA A 200 -5.17 13.54 -19.05
N LYS A 201 -6.02 13.71 -18.02
CA LYS A 201 -6.76 14.93 -17.73
C LYS A 201 -6.09 15.82 -16.65
N GLY A 202 -4.90 15.43 -16.17
CA GLY A 202 -4.12 16.22 -15.20
C GLY A 202 -4.41 15.93 -13.73
N TYR A 203 -5.24 14.94 -13.43
CA TYR A 203 -5.52 14.54 -12.04
C TYR A 203 -4.44 13.60 -11.49
N ALA A 204 -4.24 13.65 -10.18
CA ALA A 204 -3.28 12.80 -9.49
C ALA A 204 -3.74 11.33 -9.41
N SER A 205 -5.05 11.10 -9.32
CA SER A 205 -5.64 9.75 -9.31
C SER A 205 -7.15 9.81 -9.56
N GLU A 206 -7.70 8.65 -9.84
CA GLU A 206 -9.12 8.38 -9.94
C GLU A 206 -9.76 8.17 -8.56
N PHE A 207 -11.05 8.46 -8.46
CA PHE A 207 -11.86 8.28 -7.27
C PHE A 207 -13.06 7.39 -7.61
N TYR A 208 -13.32 6.38 -6.78
CA TYR A 208 -14.34 5.39 -7.00
C TYR A 208 -15.49 5.49 -6.00
N LEU A 209 -16.70 5.28 -6.51
CA LEU A 209 -17.86 4.91 -5.71
C LEU A 209 -18.05 3.39 -5.70
N ASP A 210 -18.83 2.91 -4.76
CA ASP A 210 -19.17 1.49 -4.67
C ASP A 210 -19.79 0.98 -5.97
N SER A 211 -19.43 -0.23 -6.36
CA SER A 211 -19.85 -0.81 -7.65
C SER A 211 -21.31 -1.23 -7.69
N LYS A 212 -21.98 -1.38 -6.53
CA LYS A 212 -23.35 -1.86 -6.47
C LYS A 212 -24.39 -0.73 -6.67
N GLU A 213 -24.22 0.39 -5.96
CA GLU A 213 -25.21 1.45 -5.90
C GLU A 213 -24.70 2.78 -6.51
N LYS A 214 -23.39 2.87 -6.74
CA LYS A 214 -22.71 4.12 -7.18
C LYS A 214 -23.06 5.33 -6.29
N LYS A 215 -23.18 5.05 -5.01
CA LYS A 215 -23.67 6.01 -4.02
C LYS A 215 -22.67 6.29 -2.90
N TYR A 216 -21.87 5.28 -2.54
CA TYR A 216 -20.98 5.39 -1.39
C TYR A 216 -19.53 5.47 -1.84
N VAL A 217 -18.74 6.28 -1.13
CA VAL A 217 -17.30 6.39 -1.35
C VAL A 217 -16.62 5.02 -1.13
N ASP A 218 -15.77 4.62 -2.08
CA ASP A 218 -15.00 3.37 -1.99
C ASP A 218 -13.51 3.67 -1.79
N GLU A 219 -12.72 3.82 -2.84
CA GLU A 219 -11.27 4.08 -2.75
C GLU A 219 -10.79 5.16 -3.73
N CYS A 220 -9.59 5.69 -3.45
CA CYS A 220 -8.87 6.64 -4.30
C CYS A 220 -7.75 5.89 -5.04
N GLY A 221 -8.01 5.38 -6.25
CA GLY A 221 -7.03 4.56 -6.95
C GLY A 221 -6.57 3.36 -6.12
N ALA A 222 -5.30 3.34 -5.74
CA ALA A 222 -4.68 2.30 -4.92
C ALA A 222 -4.58 2.66 -3.41
N ALA A 223 -5.33 3.66 -2.94
CA ALA A 223 -5.26 4.22 -1.60
C ALA A 223 -6.65 4.33 -0.96
N ASN A 224 -6.73 4.18 0.37
CA ASN A 224 -7.99 4.38 1.09
C ASN A 224 -8.33 5.88 1.21
N PHE A 225 -9.60 6.22 1.15
CA PHE A 225 -10.11 7.56 1.43
C PHE A 225 -10.28 7.81 2.92
N PHE A 226 -10.09 9.05 3.34
CA PHE A 226 -10.59 9.60 4.60
C PHE A 226 -11.06 11.05 4.40
N GLY A 227 -12.04 11.46 5.19
CA GLY A 227 -12.47 12.83 5.33
C GLY A 227 -12.42 13.26 6.79
N ILE A 228 -12.26 14.57 7.04
CA ILE A 228 -12.24 15.14 8.39
C ILE A 228 -13.28 16.26 8.48
N LYS A 229 -14.11 16.20 9.52
CA LYS A 229 -15.09 17.24 9.87
C LYS A 229 -15.36 17.24 11.37
N ASN A 230 -15.57 18.41 11.96
CA ASN A 230 -15.96 18.53 13.37
C ASN A 230 -15.07 17.66 14.30
N ASN A 231 -13.75 17.72 14.15
CA ASN A 231 -12.79 16.92 14.91
C ASN A 231 -13.01 15.38 14.80
N THR A 232 -13.61 14.92 13.70
CA THR A 232 -13.90 13.50 13.45
C THR A 232 -13.17 13.04 12.19
N TYR A 233 -12.41 11.95 12.32
CA TYR A 233 -11.79 11.20 11.21
C TYR A 233 -12.82 10.19 10.68
N VAL A 234 -13.25 10.33 9.46
CA VAL A 234 -14.26 9.47 8.83
C VAL A 234 -13.64 8.71 7.67
N THR A 235 -13.79 7.39 7.63
CA THR A 235 -13.25 6.55 6.55
C THR A 235 -14.28 5.50 6.10
N PRO A 236 -14.31 5.13 4.81
CA PRO A 236 -15.32 4.21 4.30
C PRO A 236 -15.21 2.80 4.89
N LYS A 237 -16.35 2.15 5.04
CA LYS A 237 -16.48 0.72 5.34
C LYS A 237 -17.26 0.05 4.23
N SER A 238 -16.60 -0.84 3.50
CA SER A 238 -17.19 -1.62 2.40
C SER A 238 -16.56 -3.00 2.34
N SER A 239 -17.23 -3.95 1.68
CA SER A 239 -16.71 -5.29 1.42
C SER A 239 -15.74 -5.34 0.23
N SER A 240 -15.56 -4.24 -0.50
CA SER A 240 -14.64 -4.12 -1.65
C SER A 240 -13.36 -3.36 -1.32
N ILE A 241 -13.27 -2.68 -0.17
CA ILE A 241 -12.12 -1.84 0.21
C ILE A 241 -11.00 -2.69 0.83
N LEU A 242 -9.78 -2.53 0.34
CA LEU A 242 -8.60 -3.15 0.94
C LEU A 242 -8.38 -2.64 2.38
N PRO A 243 -8.22 -3.53 3.39
CA PRO A 243 -7.88 -3.15 4.76
C PRO A 243 -6.47 -2.55 4.82
N SER A 244 -6.35 -1.23 4.65
CA SER A 244 -5.07 -0.52 4.66
C SER A 244 -4.46 -0.48 6.07
N ILE A 245 -3.17 -0.88 6.17
CA ILE A 245 -2.41 -0.80 7.43
C ILE A 245 -2.16 0.68 7.79
N THR A 246 -1.90 1.52 6.79
CA THR A 246 -1.76 2.97 6.99
C THR A 246 -3.05 3.57 7.56
N ASN A 247 -4.21 3.25 6.98
CA ASN A 247 -5.49 3.77 7.46
C ASN A 247 -5.81 3.29 8.89
N LYS A 248 -5.56 2.00 9.20
CA LYS A 248 -5.67 1.47 10.58
C LYS A 248 -4.79 2.26 11.56
N SER A 249 -3.58 2.62 11.14
CA SER A 249 -2.66 3.39 11.98
C SER A 249 -3.12 4.84 12.14
N LEU A 250 -3.63 5.47 11.08
CA LEU A 250 -4.16 6.83 11.12
C LEU A 250 -5.42 6.93 12.01
N MET A 251 -6.31 5.94 11.97
CA MET A 251 -7.46 5.89 12.88
C MET A 251 -7.01 5.87 14.34
N GLN A 252 -6.03 5.03 14.69
CA GLN A 252 -5.50 4.97 16.06
C GLN A 252 -4.79 6.27 16.46
N ILE A 253 -3.99 6.85 15.56
CA ILE A 253 -3.33 8.14 15.81
C ILE A 253 -4.37 9.26 15.99
N ALA A 254 -5.46 9.25 15.22
CA ALA A 254 -6.54 10.21 15.37
C ALA A 254 -7.18 10.12 16.77
N GLU A 255 -7.47 8.91 17.26
CA GLU A 255 -7.95 8.69 18.63
C GLU A 255 -6.93 9.16 19.69
N ASP A 256 -5.65 8.84 19.53
CA ASP A 256 -4.56 9.28 20.42
C ASP A 256 -4.43 10.83 20.48
N LEU A 257 -4.82 11.50 19.40
CA LEU A 257 -4.83 12.96 19.28
C LEU A 257 -6.14 13.60 19.74
N GLY A 258 -7.10 12.80 20.24
CA GLY A 258 -8.38 13.27 20.78
C GLY A 258 -9.46 13.53 19.71
N MET A 259 -9.32 12.94 18.52
CA MET A 259 -10.38 12.95 17.52
C MET A 259 -11.36 11.80 17.74
N THR A 260 -12.58 11.97 17.30
CA THR A 260 -13.53 10.87 17.09
C THR A 260 -13.17 10.13 15.80
N VAL A 261 -13.34 8.81 15.76
CA VAL A 261 -13.12 7.99 14.56
C VAL A 261 -14.40 7.28 14.16
N GLU A 262 -14.81 7.45 12.91
CA GLU A 262 -15.96 6.77 12.33
C GLU A 262 -15.54 5.96 11.11
N ARG A 263 -15.84 4.65 11.14
CA ARG A 263 -15.67 3.77 10.00
C ARG A 263 -17.04 3.25 9.57
N ARG A 264 -17.60 3.84 8.53
CA ARG A 264 -18.96 3.59 8.05
C ARG A 264 -19.09 3.84 6.55
N PRO A 265 -20.20 3.45 5.89
CA PRO A 265 -20.50 3.95 4.55
C PRO A 265 -20.56 5.48 4.55
N ILE A 266 -19.99 6.10 3.52
CA ILE A 266 -19.99 7.56 3.31
C ILE A 266 -20.75 7.84 2.03
N PRO A 267 -21.99 8.38 2.10
CA PRO A 267 -22.72 8.80 0.91
C PRO A 267 -21.95 9.88 0.15
N GLU A 268 -22.05 9.89 -1.18
CA GLU A 268 -21.38 10.90 -2.01
C GLU A 268 -21.74 12.33 -1.59
N GLU A 269 -23.00 12.58 -1.22
CA GLU A 269 -23.50 13.88 -0.80
C GLU A 269 -22.80 14.40 0.46
N GLU A 270 -22.24 13.52 1.27
CA GLU A 270 -21.53 13.89 2.49
C GLU A 270 -20.17 14.54 2.21
N LEU A 271 -19.60 14.35 1.01
CA LEU A 271 -18.31 14.92 0.63
C LEU A 271 -18.26 16.44 0.77
N ASP A 272 -19.39 17.15 0.55
CA ASP A 272 -19.50 18.61 0.75
C ASP A 272 -19.33 19.06 2.21
N THR A 273 -19.42 18.13 3.16
CA THR A 273 -19.36 18.45 4.60
C THR A 273 -17.97 18.29 5.19
N PHE A 274 -17.02 17.73 4.45
CA PHE A 274 -15.65 17.55 4.94
C PHE A 274 -14.84 18.83 4.80
N GLU A 275 -14.14 19.19 5.88
CA GLU A 275 -13.20 20.31 5.96
C GLU A 275 -11.85 19.96 5.33
N GLU A 276 -11.47 18.70 5.43
CA GLU A 276 -10.28 18.11 4.82
C GLU A 276 -10.60 16.73 4.25
N ALA A 277 -9.95 16.36 3.17
CA ALA A 277 -10.00 15.02 2.60
C ALA A 277 -8.61 14.54 2.19
N GLY A 278 -8.42 13.23 2.20
CA GLY A 278 -7.15 12.65 1.79
C GLY A 278 -7.25 11.18 1.41
N ALA A 279 -6.25 10.75 0.66
CA ALA A 279 -5.97 9.34 0.38
C ALA A 279 -4.79 8.87 1.22
N CYS A 280 -4.79 7.63 1.70
CA CYS A 280 -3.72 7.09 2.53
C CYS A 280 -3.30 5.67 2.14
N GLY A 281 -1.99 5.42 2.21
CA GLY A 281 -1.39 4.13 1.88
C GLY A 281 0.12 4.11 2.10
N THR A 282 0.74 2.95 2.02
CA THR A 282 2.18 2.78 2.28
C THR A 282 3.06 3.65 1.37
N ALA A 283 2.67 3.85 0.12
CA ALA A 283 3.48 4.58 -0.85
C ALA A 283 3.57 6.09 -0.51
N ALA A 284 2.42 6.75 -0.38
CA ALA A 284 2.32 8.20 -0.15
C ALA A 284 2.24 8.59 1.33
N VAL A 285 1.91 7.65 2.24
CA VAL A 285 1.53 7.87 3.63
C VAL A 285 0.16 8.56 3.68
N ILE A 286 0.10 9.86 3.47
CA ILE A 286 -1.11 10.66 3.20
C ILE A 286 -0.87 11.48 1.94
N SER A 287 -1.87 11.52 1.07
CA SER A 287 -2.00 12.45 -0.05
C SER A 287 -3.26 13.29 0.19
N PRO A 288 -3.13 14.52 0.68
CA PRO A 288 -4.26 15.42 0.81
C PRO A 288 -4.91 15.67 -0.55
N ILE A 289 -6.23 15.75 -0.57
CA ILE A 289 -7.03 16.05 -1.77
C ILE A 289 -7.35 17.53 -1.77
N SER A 290 -6.99 18.25 -2.85
CA SER A 290 -7.36 19.67 -3.01
C SER A 290 -8.81 19.81 -3.39
N HIS A 291 -9.22 19.09 -4.39
CA HIS A 291 -10.58 18.99 -4.88
C HIS A 291 -10.83 17.65 -5.57
N LEU A 292 -12.09 17.32 -5.67
CA LEU A 292 -12.57 16.13 -6.37
C LEU A 292 -13.60 16.55 -7.41
N ASP A 293 -13.27 16.37 -8.68
CA ASP A 293 -14.10 16.76 -9.80
C ASP A 293 -14.99 15.60 -10.26
N ASP A 294 -16.26 15.92 -10.46
CA ASP A 294 -17.19 15.07 -11.18
C ASP A 294 -17.42 15.65 -12.59
N MET A 295 -16.77 15.05 -13.57
CA MET A 295 -16.87 15.53 -14.95
C MET A 295 -18.23 15.26 -15.59
N ASP A 296 -19.01 14.32 -15.07
CA ASP A 296 -20.30 13.95 -15.63
C ASP A 296 -21.38 14.96 -15.21
N THR A 297 -21.29 15.47 -14.00
CA THR A 297 -22.26 16.45 -13.44
C THR A 297 -21.71 17.87 -13.44
N GLY A 298 -20.41 18.06 -13.57
CA GLY A 298 -19.73 19.36 -13.42
C GLY A 298 -19.58 19.81 -11.96
N LYS A 299 -19.90 18.94 -10.98
CA LYS A 299 -19.77 19.27 -9.57
C LYS A 299 -18.30 19.17 -9.14
N VAL A 300 -17.88 20.07 -8.26
CA VAL A 300 -16.55 20.11 -7.65
C VAL A 300 -16.70 20.13 -6.13
N TYR A 301 -16.07 19.14 -5.48
CA TYR A 301 -15.96 19.10 -4.03
C TYR A 301 -14.60 19.68 -3.62
N ASN A 302 -14.56 20.74 -2.85
CA ASN A 302 -13.35 21.52 -2.54
C ASN A 302 -12.91 21.30 -1.09
N PHE A 303 -11.62 20.94 -0.90
CA PHE A 303 -11.03 20.67 0.43
C PHE A 303 -9.81 21.57 0.73
N GLY A 304 -9.45 22.47 -0.20
CA GLY A 304 -8.37 23.43 -0.08
C GLY A 304 -7.08 23.07 -0.82
N ASP A 305 -6.40 24.11 -1.32
CA ASP A 305 -5.19 23.96 -2.15
C ASP A 305 -3.94 23.56 -1.35
N LYS A 306 -4.02 23.56 -0.03
CA LYS A 306 -2.93 23.18 0.88
C LYS A 306 -3.41 22.10 1.84
N PRO A 307 -2.47 21.22 2.30
CA PRO A 307 -2.80 20.25 3.34
C PRO A 307 -3.42 20.95 4.57
N GLY A 308 -4.53 20.42 5.03
CA GLY A 308 -5.20 20.94 6.22
C GLY A 308 -4.43 20.65 7.50
N PRO A 309 -4.78 21.29 8.63
CA PRO A 309 -4.07 21.15 9.90
C PRO A 309 -4.12 19.73 10.46
N TRP A 310 -5.24 19.02 10.32
CA TRP A 310 -5.35 17.64 10.79
C TRP A 310 -4.60 16.66 9.91
N SER A 311 -4.71 16.78 8.58
CA SER A 311 -3.91 15.97 7.64
C SER A 311 -2.43 16.13 7.88
N THR A 312 -1.97 17.37 8.14
CA THR A 312 -0.58 17.69 8.47
C THR A 312 -0.16 17.06 9.79
N LYS A 313 -1.00 17.16 10.84
CA LYS A 313 -0.70 16.58 12.16
C LYS A 313 -0.62 15.06 12.11
N LEU A 314 -1.59 14.42 11.45
CA LEU A 314 -1.63 12.96 11.27
C LEU A 314 -0.41 12.47 10.47
N TYR A 315 -0.06 13.15 9.37
CA TYR A 315 1.11 12.83 8.57
C TYR A 315 2.40 12.93 9.38
N ASN A 316 2.62 14.05 10.07
CA ASN A 316 3.84 14.26 10.87
C ASN A 316 3.96 13.26 12.02
N THR A 317 2.85 12.92 12.69
CA THR A 317 2.83 11.93 13.77
C THR A 317 3.18 10.54 13.24
N LEU A 318 2.53 10.10 12.17
CA LEU A 318 2.81 8.78 11.59
C LEU A 318 4.26 8.68 11.07
N ARG A 319 4.74 9.70 10.36
CA ARG A 319 6.13 9.76 9.88
C ARG A 319 7.12 9.80 11.05
N GLY A 320 6.80 10.56 12.10
CA GLY A 320 7.61 10.60 13.31
C GLY A 320 7.74 9.24 13.99
N ILE A 321 6.65 8.46 14.09
CA ILE A 321 6.68 7.08 14.60
C ILE A 321 7.55 6.20 13.69
N GLN A 322 7.35 6.26 12.38
CA GLN A 322 8.10 5.46 11.40
C GLN A 322 9.61 5.71 11.46
N TYR A 323 10.03 6.96 11.72
CA TYR A 323 11.44 7.35 11.86
C TYR A 323 11.96 7.35 13.32
N GLY A 324 11.11 6.98 14.29
CA GLY A 324 11.50 6.95 15.70
C GLY A 324 11.76 8.32 16.32
N THR A 325 11.25 9.41 15.71
CA THR A 325 11.31 10.78 16.24
C THR A 325 10.10 11.15 17.10
N VAL A 326 9.05 10.35 17.03
CA VAL A 326 7.87 10.37 17.90
C VAL A 326 7.78 9.01 18.58
N GLU A 327 7.36 9.02 19.86
CA GLU A 327 7.19 7.80 20.65
C GLU A 327 6.22 6.82 19.99
N ASP A 328 6.65 5.56 19.87
CA ASP A 328 5.82 4.45 19.36
C ASP A 328 5.07 3.79 20.53
N LYS A 329 3.97 4.38 20.95
CA LYS A 329 3.13 3.90 22.08
C LYS A 329 2.51 2.52 21.82
N HIS A 330 2.42 2.12 20.56
CA HIS A 330 1.72 0.89 20.17
C HIS A 330 2.68 -0.25 19.77
N GLY A 331 4.01 -0.02 19.77
CA GLY A 331 4.99 -1.03 19.40
C GLY A 331 4.91 -1.41 17.92
N TRP A 332 4.62 -0.45 17.03
CA TRP A 332 4.45 -0.70 15.59
C TRP A 332 5.75 -0.82 14.81
N THR A 333 6.86 -0.36 15.39
CA THR A 333 8.14 -0.37 14.71
C THR A 333 9.04 -1.49 15.21
N THR A 334 9.71 -2.17 14.31
CA THR A 334 10.72 -3.19 14.63
C THR A 334 12.07 -2.72 14.13
N VAL A 335 13.07 -2.67 15.02
CA VAL A 335 14.47 -2.43 14.64
C VAL A 335 15.01 -3.66 13.90
N VAL A 336 15.49 -3.47 12.69
CA VAL A 336 16.05 -4.55 11.85
C VAL A 336 17.57 -4.44 11.68
N ILE A 337 18.12 -3.23 11.86
CA ILE A 337 19.56 -2.95 11.94
C ILE A 337 19.76 -1.94 13.09
N GLU A 338 20.70 -2.26 13.99
CA GLU A 338 21.08 -1.41 15.12
C GLU A 338 21.99 -0.25 14.69
#